data_a44697b7e86df7ce785ff6d4b6c78414
#
_entry.id   a44697b7e86df7ce785ff6d4b6c78414
#
_cell.length_a   1.000
_cell.length_b   1.000
_cell.length_c   1.000
_cell.angle_alpha   90.00
_cell.angle_beta   90.00
_cell.angle_gamma   90.00
#
_symmetry.space_group_name_H-M   'P 1'
#
loop_
_entity.id
_entity.type
_entity.pdbx_description
1 polymer ?
#
loop_
_entity_poly.entity_id
_entity_poly.type
_entity_poly.pdbx_seq_one_letter_code
_entity_poly.pdbx_strand_id
1 'polypeptide(L)'
;VPFAPGRGDATNEMTDADSFEPLEPIHDGYRNWLKQDYTVSAEELMLDHTQLMGLTAPEMTVLVGGMRVLGTNHGGTKHGVFTDRDGVLSNDFFVNLTDMDYRWEPAGENLYEIRDRQTGEVKWTATRVDLVFGSNAILRAYSEVYAQDDNQEKLVRDFIAAWTKVMNADRFDLA
;
A
#
# COMPACT_ATOMS: atom_id res chain seq x y z
N VAL A 1 17.73 -10.38 9.74
CA VAL A 1 17.57 -8.95 10.00
C VAL A 1 17.67 -8.75 11.50
N PRO A 2 18.53 -7.84 12.00
CA PRO A 2 18.57 -7.54 13.45
C PRO A 2 17.21 -7.03 13.92
N PHE A 3 16.75 -7.54 15.04
CA PHE A 3 15.51 -7.06 15.64
C PHE A 3 15.76 -5.69 16.28
N ALA A 4 14.97 -4.70 15.85
CA ALA A 4 14.89 -3.40 16.51
C ALA A 4 13.44 -3.22 16.99
N PRO A 5 13.19 -3.08 18.30
CA PRO A 5 11.84 -2.88 18.79
C PRO A 5 11.30 -1.56 18.25
N GLY A 6 10.04 -1.56 17.84
CA GLY A 6 9.31 -0.36 17.47
C GLY A 6 8.98 0.51 18.70
N ARG A 7 8.11 1.49 18.49
CA ARG A 7 7.52 2.27 19.59
C ARG A 7 6.64 1.36 20.45
N GLY A 8 6.51 1.69 21.74
CA GLY A 8 5.49 1.10 22.58
C GLY A 8 4.10 1.60 22.17
N ASP A 9 3.10 0.73 22.32
CA ASP A 9 1.70 1.13 22.10
C ASP A 9 1.27 2.11 23.20
N ALA A 10 0.50 3.14 22.80
CA ALA A 10 -0.16 4.03 23.75
C ALA A 10 -1.43 3.37 24.28
N THR A 11 -1.75 3.58 25.55
CA THR A 11 -3.04 3.20 26.11
C THR A 11 -4.10 4.27 25.79
N ASN A 12 -5.38 3.92 25.93
CA ASN A 12 -6.46 4.87 25.69
C ASN A 12 -6.38 6.11 26.61
N GLU A 13 -5.82 5.95 27.81
CA GLU A 13 -5.59 7.08 28.75
C GLU A 13 -4.45 8.01 28.32
N MET A 14 -3.56 7.53 27.46
CA MET A 14 -2.44 8.31 26.91
C MET A 14 -2.79 8.98 25.57
N THR A 15 -3.94 8.65 25.00
CA THR A 15 -4.43 9.19 23.72
C THR A 15 -5.83 9.73 23.90
N ASP A 16 -6.17 10.78 23.18
CA ASP A 16 -7.54 11.25 23.03
C ASP A 16 -8.24 10.48 21.90
N ALA A 17 -8.58 9.22 22.18
CA ALA A 17 -9.11 8.30 21.18
C ALA A 17 -10.40 8.82 20.53
N ASP A 18 -11.28 9.46 21.31
CA ASP A 18 -12.57 9.99 20.84
C ASP A 18 -12.35 11.11 19.79
N SER A 19 -11.36 11.97 20.01
CA SER A 19 -11.02 13.04 19.05
C SER A 19 -10.40 12.51 17.77
N PHE A 20 -9.75 11.34 17.82
CA PHE A 20 -9.11 10.72 16.66
C PHE A 20 -10.02 9.74 15.91
N GLU A 21 -11.15 9.32 16.46
CA GLU A 21 -12.10 8.45 15.79
C GLU A 21 -12.48 8.91 14.36
N PRO A 22 -12.74 10.23 14.11
CA PRO A 22 -13.03 10.69 12.75
C PRO A 22 -11.88 10.47 11.74
N LEU A 23 -10.69 10.18 12.21
CA LEU A 23 -9.48 9.99 11.40
C LEU A 23 -9.21 8.52 11.07
N GLU A 24 -10.03 7.61 11.60
CA GLU A 24 -9.89 6.19 11.32
C GLU A 24 -10.05 5.91 9.82
N PRO A 25 -9.23 5.01 9.26
CA PRO A 25 -9.31 4.66 7.84
C PRO A 25 -10.64 3.97 7.52
N ILE A 26 -11.25 4.33 6.39
CA ILE A 26 -12.55 3.79 5.98
C ILE A 26 -12.38 2.55 5.10
N HIS A 27 -11.36 2.49 4.24
CA HIS A 27 -11.24 1.45 3.22
C HIS A 27 -9.92 0.69 3.19
N ASP A 28 -8.79 1.34 2.98
CA ASP A 28 -7.56 0.65 2.59
C ASP A 28 -6.37 0.82 3.52
N GLY A 29 -6.57 1.40 4.67
CA GLY A 29 -5.52 1.57 5.67
C GLY A 29 -4.57 2.74 5.44
N TYR A 30 -4.70 3.48 4.34
CA TYR A 30 -3.86 4.66 4.10
C TYR A 30 -4.33 5.92 4.84
N ARG A 31 -5.24 5.79 5.80
CA ARG A 31 -5.88 6.96 6.41
C ARG A 31 -6.27 7.98 5.34
N ASN A 32 -6.67 7.48 4.19
CA ASN A 32 -7.23 8.28 3.16
C ASN A 32 -8.56 8.78 3.68
N TRP A 33 -8.58 9.90 4.23
CA TRP A 33 -9.69 10.68 4.74
C TRP A 33 -10.87 10.81 3.76
N LEU A 34 -11.10 9.80 2.92
CA LEU A 34 -12.19 9.74 1.97
C LEU A 34 -13.52 9.60 2.69
N LYS A 35 -13.83 10.61 3.48
CA LYS A 35 -15.21 10.96 3.73
C LYS A 35 -15.73 11.64 2.47
N GLN A 36 -17.00 11.45 2.15
CA GLN A 36 -17.65 11.96 0.96
C GLN A 36 -17.46 13.48 0.69
N ASP A 37 -16.99 14.22 1.68
CA ASP A 37 -16.85 15.68 1.65
C ASP A 37 -15.42 16.17 1.33
N TYR A 38 -14.45 15.29 1.10
CA TYR A 38 -13.09 15.69 0.77
C TYR A 38 -12.91 15.81 -0.75
N THR A 39 -12.37 16.95 -1.18
CA THR A 39 -12.05 17.24 -2.59
C THR A 39 -10.71 16.68 -3.03
N VAL A 40 -9.90 16.16 -2.10
CA VAL A 40 -8.56 15.63 -2.35
C VAL A 40 -8.64 14.14 -2.63
N SER A 41 -7.98 13.70 -3.68
CA SER A 41 -7.97 12.27 -4.06
C SER A 41 -7.13 11.43 -3.10
N ALA A 42 -7.43 10.12 -3.00
CA ALA A 42 -6.70 9.19 -2.14
C ALA A 42 -5.21 9.10 -2.53
N GLU A 43 -4.91 9.16 -3.81
CA GLU A 43 -3.54 9.14 -4.31
C GLU A 43 -2.76 10.41 -3.94
N GLU A 44 -3.40 11.57 -3.89
CA GLU A 44 -2.78 12.83 -3.41
C GLU A 44 -2.52 12.77 -1.90
N LEU A 45 -3.46 12.24 -1.13
CA LEU A 45 -3.27 12.02 0.31
C LEU A 45 -2.14 11.02 0.59
N MET A 46 -2.00 9.98 -0.22
CA MET A 46 -0.88 9.05 -0.13
C MET A 46 0.46 9.75 -0.38
N LEU A 47 0.54 10.64 -1.37
CA LEU A 47 1.74 11.41 -1.64
C LEU A 47 2.09 12.36 -0.50
N ASP A 48 1.11 13.07 0.03
CA ASP A 48 1.29 13.96 1.18
C ASP A 48 1.83 13.20 2.40
N HIS A 49 1.22 12.06 2.70
CA HIS A 49 1.65 11.18 3.79
C HIS A 49 3.07 10.64 3.59
N THR A 50 3.39 10.29 2.35
CA THR A 50 4.74 9.85 1.95
C THR A 50 5.77 10.94 2.21
N GLN A 51 5.46 12.18 1.86
CA GLN A 51 6.34 13.34 2.10
C GLN A 51 6.52 13.62 3.59
N LEU A 52 5.45 13.56 4.38
CA LEU A 52 5.51 13.72 5.84
C LEU A 52 6.42 12.68 6.50
N MET A 53 6.42 11.44 6.01
CA MET A 53 7.30 10.38 6.48
C MET A 53 8.72 10.44 5.88
N GLY A 54 9.00 11.40 5.00
CA GLY A 54 10.30 11.54 4.33
C GLY A 54 10.63 10.41 3.36
N LEU A 55 9.62 9.70 2.83
CA LEU A 55 9.81 8.61 1.90
C LEU A 55 10.03 9.12 0.48
N THR A 56 10.89 8.42 -0.25
CA THR A 56 11.04 8.58 -1.70
C THR A 56 9.96 7.80 -2.46
N ALA A 57 9.78 8.08 -3.75
CA ALA A 57 8.82 7.36 -4.57
C ALA A 57 9.09 5.83 -4.66
N PRO A 58 10.33 5.34 -4.80
CA PRO A 58 10.60 3.91 -4.69
C PRO A 58 10.26 3.31 -3.32
N GLU A 59 10.58 4.00 -2.23
CA GLU A 59 10.24 3.55 -0.87
C GLU A 59 8.73 3.47 -0.67
N MET A 60 7.98 4.47 -1.13
CA MET A 60 6.51 4.42 -1.14
C MET A 60 6.00 3.24 -1.95
N THR A 61 6.52 3.05 -3.16
CA THR A 61 6.09 1.99 -4.07
C THR A 61 6.27 0.61 -3.42
N VAL A 62 7.46 0.32 -2.90
CA VAL A 62 7.74 -0.98 -2.30
C VAL A 62 6.93 -1.22 -1.02
N LEU A 63 6.68 -0.18 -0.22
CA LEU A 63 5.85 -0.29 0.98
C LEU A 63 4.40 -0.62 0.64
N VAL A 64 3.81 0.09 -0.32
CA VAL A 64 2.43 -0.18 -0.72
C VAL A 64 2.28 -1.61 -1.23
N GLY A 65 3.08 -2.02 -2.20
CA GLY A 65 2.99 -3.36 -2.76
C GLY A 65 3.28 -4.46 -1.73
N GLY A 66 4.28 -4.26 -0.88
CA GLY A 66 4.63 -5.23 0.16
C GLY A 66 3.55 -5.36 1.24
N MET A 67 3.00 -4.26 1.73
CA MET A 67 1.90 -4.29 2.71
C MET A 67 0.65 -4.95 2.14
N ARG A 68 0.35 -4.75 0.85
CA ARG A 68 -0.79 -5.39 0.19
C ARG A 68 -0.64 -6.91 0.17
N VAL A 69 0.49 -7.44 -0.28
CA VAL A 69 0.69 -8.91 -0.31
C VAL A 69 0.79 -9.52 1.08
N LEU A 70 1.21 -8.76 2.09
CA LEU A 70 1.18 -9.18 3.49
C LEU A 70 -0.24 -9.17 4.10
N GLY A 71 -1.24 -8.63 3.40
CA GLY A 71 -2.63 -8.60 3.85
C GLY A 71 -2.86 -7.68 5.05
N THR A 72 -2.08 -6.60 5.18
CA THR A 72 -2.13 -5.67 6.33
C THR A 72 -3.20 -4.59 6.19
N ASN A 73 -4.18 -4.78 5.34
CA ASN A 73 -5.25 -3.82 5.13
C ASN A 73 -6.12 -3.63 6.36
N HIS A 74 -6.49 -2.39 6.64
CA HIS A 74 -7.43 -2.07 7.71
C HIS A 74 -8.76 -2.81 7.50
N GLY A 75 -9.32 -3.33 8.58
CA GLY A 75 -10.58 -4.09 8.56
C GLY A 75 -10.52 -5.42 7.79
N GLY A 76 -9.34 -5.89 7.40
CA GLY A 76 -9.18 -7.15 6.68
C GLY A 76 -9.69 -7.12 5.24
N THR A 77 -9.85 -5.94 4.64
CA THR A 77 -10.26 -5.82 3.23
C THR A 77 -9.25 -6.44 2.29
N LYS A 78 -9.70 -6.87 1.12
CA LYS A 78 -8.84 -7.51 0.12
C LYS A 78 -8.53 -6.61 -1.09
N HIS A 79 -8.85 -5.32 -1.01
CA HIS A 79 -8.53 -4.39 -2.08
C HIS A 79 -7.02 -4.20 -2.24
N GLY A 80 -6.52 -4.36 -3.45
CA GLY A 80 -5.09 -4.25 -3.74
C GLY A 80 -4.26 -5.49 -3.38
N VAL A 81 -4.87 -6.54 -2.83
CA VAL A 81 -4.17 -7.79 -2.48
C VAL A 81 -4.07 -8.66 -3.73
N PHE A 82 -3.11 -8.35 -4.61
CA PHE A 82 -2.92 -9.00 -5.90
C PHE A 82 -1.99 -10.21 -5.75
N THR A 83 -2.38 -11.17 -4.95
CA THR A 83 -1.62 -12.39 -4.73
C THR A 83 -2.53 -13.56 -4.36
N ASP A 84 -2.12 -14.76 -4.71
CA ASP A 84 -2.73 -15.99 -4.24
C ASP A 84 -1.97 -16.57 -3.00
N ARG A 85 -0.98 -15.81 -2.49
CA ARG A 85 -0.10 -16.19 -1.37
C ARG A 85 -0.14 -15.15 -0.25
N ASP A 86 -1.32 -14.88 0.28
CA ASP A 86 -1.52 -13.92 1.37
C ASP A 86 -0.52 -14.11 2.52
N GLY A 87 0.04 -13.01 3.02
CA GLY A 87 0.98 -13.03 4.14
C GLY A 87 2.43 -13.34 3.76
N VAL A 88 2.72 -13.53 2.47
CA VAL A 88 4.07 -13.73 1.96
C VAL A 88 4.58 -12.44 1.30
N LEU A 89 5.67 -11.90 1.80
CA LEU A 89 6.34 -10.75 1.17
C LEU A 89 6.94 -11.17 -0.17
N SER A 90 6.23 -10.91 -1.24
CA SER A 90 6.58 -11.26 -2.61
C SER A 90 6.38 -10.08 -3.55
N ASN A 91 6.81 -10.22 -4.79
CA ASN A 91 6.59 -9.23 -5.84
C ASN A 91 5.25 -9.39 -6.58
N ASP A 92 4.37 -10.26 -6.10
CA ASP A 92 3.10 -10.60 -6.76
C ASP A 92 2.23 -9.37 -7.06
N PHE A 93 2.20 -8.38 -6.14
CA PHE A 93 1.48 -7.13 -6.37
C PHE A 93 1.91 -6.47 -7.69
N PHE A 94 3.20 -6.35 -7.91
CA PHE A 94 3.74 -5.67 -9.09
C PHE A 94 3.61 -6.52 -10.36
N VAL A 95 3.84 -7.83 -10.25
CA VAL A 95 3.67 -8.76 -11.36
C VAL A 95 2.22 -8.69 -11.86
N ASN A 96 1.24 -8.88 -10.96
CA ASN A 96 -0.16 -8.91 -11.33
C ASN A 96 -0.71 -7.53 -11.73
N LEU A 97 -0.16 -6.45 -11.15
CA LEU A 97 -0.50 -5.07 -11.52
C LEU A 97 -0.10 -4.73 -12.97
N THR A 98 1.03 -5.24 -13.42
CA THR A 98 1.59 -4.92 -14.74
C THR A 98 1.29 -5.97 -15.81
N ASP A 99 0.66 -7.08 -15.41
CA ASP A 99 0.30 -8.17 -16.30
C ASP A 99 -0.78 -7.75 -17.31
N MET A 100 -0.49 -7.95 -18.59
CA MET A 100 -1.38 -7.61 -19.70
C MET A 100 -2.52 -8.61 -19.91
N ASP A 101 -2.52 -9.73 -19.22
CA ASP A 101 -3.63 -10.71 -19.26
C ASP A 101 -4.84 -10.23 -18.44
N TYR A 102 -4.67 -9.21 -17.63
CA TYR A 102 -5.73 -8.58 -16.86
C TYR A 102 -6.18 -7.25 -17.45
N ARG A 103 -7.40 -6.87 -17.14
CA ARG A 103 -7.97 -5.55 -17.39
C ARG A 103 -8.67 -5.03 -16.15
N TRP A 104 -8.82 -3.73 -16.07
CA TRP A 104 -9.35 -3.03 -14.91
C TRP A 104 -10.64 -2.35 -15.30
N GLU A 105 -11.69 -2.60 -14.54
CA GLU A 105 -13.01 -2.06 -14.78
C GLU A 105 -13.54 -1.36 -13.54
N PRO A 106 -14.12 -0.14 -13.67
CA PRO A 106 -14.79 0.51 -12.56
C PRO A 106 -15.94 -0.37 -12.02
N ALA A 107 -15.98 -0.57 -10.71
CA ALA A 107 -17.01 -1.36 -10.03
C ALA A 107 -17.81 -0.54 -9.00
N GLY A 108 -17.39 0.70 -8.75
CA GLY A 108 -18.03 1.62 -7.82
C GLY A 108 -17.20 2.89 -7.65
N GLU A 109 -17.59 3.70 -6.70
CA GLU A 109 -16.80 4.88 -6.34
C GLU A 109 -15.47 4.44 -5.73
N ASN A 110 -14.35 4.84 -6.35
CA ASN A 110 -12.99 4.46 -5.96
C ASN A 110 -12.70 2.95 -5.93
N LEU A 111 -13.60 2.11 -6.44
CA LEU A 111 -13.45 0.67 -6.48
C LEU A 111 -13.36 0.18 -7.92
N TYR A 112 -12.44 -0.75 -8.15
CA TYR A 112 -12.18 -1.36 -9.46
C TYR A 112 -12.11 -2.88 -9.32
N GLU A 113 -12.53 -3.58 -10.36
CA GLU A 113 -12.35 -5.01 -10.52
C GLU A 113 -11.22 -5.27 -11.50
N ILE A 114 -10.37 -6.23 -11.17
CA ILE A 114 -9.34 -6.75 -12.07
C ILE A 114 -9.86 -8.06 -12.64
N ARG A 115 -10.05 -8.07 -13.95
CA ARG A 115 -10.64 -9.18 -14.67
C ARG A 115 -9.64 -9.81 -15.63
N ASP A 116 -9.66 -11.12 -15.68
CA ASP A 116 -9.00 -11.88 -16.72
C ASP A 116 -9.59 -11.51 -18.10
N ARG A 117 -8.73 -11.21 -19.07
CA ARG A 117 -9.17 -10.76 -20.41
C ARG A 117 -9.79 -11.86 -21.24
N GLN A 118 -9.44 -13.12 -21.00
CA GLN A 118 -9.94 -14.25 -21.77
C GLN A 118 -11.26 -14.76 -21.20
N THR A 119 -11.35 -14.92 -19.89
CA THR A 119 -12.52 -15.49 -19.23
C THR A 119 -13.54 -14.43 -18.80
N GLY A 120 -13.10 -13.19 -18.56
CA GLY A 120 -13.92 -12.13 -17.96
C GLY A 120 -14.15 -12.27 -16.46
N GLU A 121 -13.59 -13.30 -15.83
CA GLU A 121 -13.73 -13.53 -14.39
C GLU A 121 -13.02 -12.47 -13.58
N VAL A 122 -13.63 -12.05 -12.45
CA VAL A 122 -12.99 -11.14 -11.48
C VAL A 122 -11.96 -11.92 -10.71
N LYS A 123 -10.70 -11.48 -10.79
CA LYS A 123 -9.60 -12.08 -10.03
C LYS A 123 -9.36 -11.35 -8.72
N TRP A 124 -9.28 -10.02 -8.75
CA TRP A 124 -9.08 -9.17 -7.57
C TRP A 124 -9.89 -7.88 -7.65
N THR A 125 -9.89 -7.14 -6.56
CA THR A 125 -10.42 -5.77 -6.49
C THR A 125 -9.30 -4.80 -6.12
N ALA A 126 -9.45 -3.54 -6.51
CA ALA A 126 -8.45 -2.49 -6.31
C ALA A 126 -9.10 -1.16 -5.97
N THR A 127 -8.34 -0.29 -5.33
CA THR A 127 -8.67 1.13 -5.17
C THR A 127 -7.82 1.99 -6.11
N ARG A 128 -8.12 3.28 -6.20
CA ARG A 128 -7.30 4.23 -6.98
C ARG A 128 -5.86 4.27 -6.51
N VAL A 129 -5.62 4.10 -5.21
CA VAL A 129 -4.28 4.04 -4.62
C VAL A 129 -3.45 2.90 -5.21
N ASP A 130 -4.06 1.76 -5.49
CA ASP A 130 -3.37 0.64 -6.11
C ASP A 130 -3.09 0.91 -7.59
N LEU A 131 -4.09 1.45 -8.29
CA LEU A 131 -4.04 1.63 -9.74
C LEU A 131 -3.05 2.69 -10.19
N VAL A 132 -2.75 3.69 -9.35
CA VAL A 132 -1.79 4.74 -9.70
C VAL A 132 -0.39 4.17 -9.95
N PHE A 133 -0.03 3.06 -9.30
CA PHE A 133 1.25 2.38 -9.53
C PHE A 133 1.33 1.67 -10.90
N GLY A 134 0.21 1.46 -11.55
CA GLY A 134 0.14 0.92 -12.91
C GLY A 134 -0.12 1.98 -13.98
N SER A 135 -0.66 3.15 -13.61
CA SER A 135 -1.12 4.18 -14.56
C SER A 135 -0.24 5.43 -14.61
N ASN A 136 0.39 5.82 -13.49
CA ASN A 136 1.35 6.92 -13.49
C ASN A 136 2.69 6.45 -14.07
N ALA A 137 3.24 7.17 -15.05
CA ALA A 137 4.44 6.75 -15.79
C ALA A 137 5.66 6.50 -14.89
N ILE A 138 5.87 7.33 -13.87
CA ILE A 138 7.00 7.21 -12.95
C ILE A 138 6.80 6.03 -11.99
N LEU A 139 5.63 5.94 -11.36
CA LEU A 139 5.33 4.86 -10.43
C LEU A 139 5.26 3.51 -11.12
N ARG A 140 4.75 3.47 -12.36
CA ARG A 140 4.76 2.27 -13.17
C ARG A 140 6.18 1.79 -13.49
N ALA A 141 7.11 2.70 -13.78
CA ALA A 141 8.51 2.31 -14.02
C ALA A 141 9.12 1.61 -12.78
N TYR A 142 8.84 2.09 -11.57
CA TYR A 142 9.25 1.39 -10.35
C TYR A 142 8.54 0.03 -10.18
N SER A 143 7.24 -0.01 -10.48
CA SER A 143 6.48 -1.26 -10.43
C SER A 143 7.04 -2.32 -11.38
N GLU A 144 7.40 -1.92 -12.60
CA GLU A 144 8.02 -2.82 -13.59
C GLU A 144 9.40 -3.34 -13.14
N VAL A 145 10.18 -2.52 -12.42
CA VAL A 145 11.45 -2.98 -11.82
C VAL A 145 11.20 -4.06 -10.76
N TYR A 146 10.22 -3.85 -9.87
CA TYR A 146 9.91 -4.84 -8.84
C TYR A 146 9.18 -6.07 -9.38
N ALA A 147 8.51 -5.97 -10.53
CA ALA A 147 7.84 -7.10 -11.18
C ALA A 147 8.81 -8.12 -11.80
N GLN A 148 10.09 -7.76 -12.00
CA GLN A 148 11.07 -8.65 -12.61
C GLN A 148 11.40 -9.84 -11.70
N ASP A 149 11.54 -11.01 -12.30
CA ASP A 149 11.77 -12.28 -11.57
C ASP A 149 13.07 -12.29 -10.76
N ASP A 150 14.10 -11.60 -11.22
CA ASP A 150 15.41 -11.50 -10.57
C ASP A 150 15.46 -10.39 -9.50
N ASN A 151 14.40 -9.61 -9.32
CA ASN A 151 14.34 -8.51 -8.37
C ASN A 151 13.56 -8.82 -7.08
N GLN A 152 13.18 -10.06 -6.81
CA GLN A 152 12.49 -10.45 -5.58
C GLN A 152 13.33 -10.15 -4.33
N GLU A 153 14.62 -10.47 -4.37
CA GLU A 153 15.52 -10.17 -3.25
C GLU A 153 15.70 -8.65 -3.04
N LYS A 154 15.78 -7.89 -4.14
CA LYS A 154 15.80 -6.43 -4.09
C LYS A 154 14.54 -5.88 -3.43
N LEU A 155 13.37 -6.36 -3.82
CA LEU A 155 12.09 -5.96 -3.22
C LEU A 155 12.09 -6.17 -1.70
N VAL A 156 12.50 -7.35 -1.24
CA VAL A 156 12.55 -7.67 0.20
C VAL A 156 13.49 -6.73 0.95
N ARG A 157 14.68 -6.46 0.43
CA ARG A 157 15.64 -5.54 1.05
C ARG A 157 15.10 -4.12 1.10
N ASP A 158 14.55 -3.64 0.00
CA ASP A 158 14.03 -2.28 -0.11
C ASP A 158 12.81 -2.09 0.80
N PHE A 159 11.92 -3.10 0.88
CA PHE A 159 10.79 -3.09 1.80
C PHE A 159 11.24 -3.00 3.26
N ILE A 160 12.19 -3.85 3.67
CA ILE A 160 12.71 -3.84 5.05
C ILE A 160 13.34 -2.47 5.37
N ALA A 161 14.09 -1.90 4.45
CA ALA A 161 14.73 -0.59 4.65
C ALA A 161 13.67 0.52 4.80
N ALA A 162 12.69 0.57 3.91
CA ALA A 162 11.62 1.56 3.95
C ALA A 162 10.72 1.38 5.19
N TRP A 163 10.38 0.14 5.53
CA TRP A 163 9.62 -0.17 6.75
C TRP A 163 10.35 0.30 8.01
N THR A 164 11.65 -0.03 8.12
CA THR A 164 12.48 0.39 9.25
C THR A 164 12.55 1.92 9.36
N LYS A 165 12.66 2.61 8.22
CA LYS A 165 12.65 4.07 8.16
C LYS A 165 11.35 4.64 8.74
N VAL A 166 10.20 4.11 8.34
CA VAL A 166 8.89 4.55 8.85
C VAL A 166 8.77 4.25 10.35
N MET A 167 9.13 3.05 10.77
CA MET A 167 9.05 2.65 12.18
C MET A 167 9.94 3.48 13.10
N ASN A 168 11.00 4.07 12.57
CA ASN A 168 11.94 4.90 13.32
C ASN A 168 11.67 6.41 13.18
N ALA A 169 10.72 6.82 12.34
CA ALA A 169 10.56 8.22 11.95
C ALA A 169 10.28 9.19 13.11
N ASP A 170 9.65 8.72 14.17
CA ASP A 170 9.32 9.50 15.37
C ASP A 170 9.92 8.91 16.66
N ARG A 171 11.00 8.16 16.53
CA ARG A 171 11.77 7.66 17.67
C ARG A 171 12.86 8.67 18.02
N PHE A 172 12.92 9.04 19.31
CA PHE A 172 13.90 9.99 19.86
C PHE A 172 15.02 9.28 20.63
N ASP A 173 14.95 7.95 20.75
CA ASP A 173 15.88 7.10 21.48
C ASP A 173 16.94 6.42 20.57
N LEU A 174 16.92 6.76 19.29
CA LEU A 174 17.92 6.30 18.34
C LEU A 174 19.09 7.27 18.32
N ALA A 175 20.25 6.84 18.76
CA ALA A 175 21.50 7.60 18.73
C ALA A 175 22.22 7.44 17.38
#